data_3bd359085b6ca91f6d4ea734bcab0d7d
#
_entry.id   3bd359085b6ca91f6d4ea734bcab0d7d
#
_cell.length_a   1.000
_cell.length_b   1.000
_cell.length_c   1.000
_cell.angle_alpha   90.00
_cell.angle_beta   90.00
_cell.angle_gamma   90.00
#
_symmetry.space_group_name_H-M   'P 1'
#
loop_
_entity.id
_entity.type
_entity.pdbx_description
1 polymer ?
#
loop_
_entity_poly.entity_id
_entity_poly.type
_entity_poly.pdbx_seq_one_letter_code
_entity_poly.pdbx_strand_id
1 'polypeptide(L)'
;MMKAYGMIVHGLKAIKIEVESNISRGIPHCNVIGYGNTIVKEAILRVRSAIESSGLEYPMSRITINLAPADIPKRGSQLELAMAISLLAASGQVFDGELENTCFVGELSLDGKINPCKGILAILLEAKEKKFKNVIIPKANVHEAELVDGINIYTFGKLADVVNFVNKKQIPDKIKHKSSFLSGNNFSKDFSDIKGQEAAKRAILIAVAGGHPILMVGSPGVGKSMLAERVPGIMPPLEQDEIIESGVIRSVSRESLNEEFTSTPPFRRPSVNISIPSLLGSGYPPRPGEITMAHKGVLFLEEINEMNRLAVDALRVPLDRKSVCLNKRGEVFNYPADFLLISCANPCKCGYLHSPKKECTCTASELATYKARLSGPISDRIDIHVFVTEPNFDEFTSSEGLSSADMRSMVLKVRKLQSERYTREEFKLNSSIYDNKIAKYCSFDREGEAFIEKAYKALNLSPRSMVKIRKISRTIADLDESKEIKLKHISEAIQFRQRW
;
A
#
# COMPACT_ATOMS: atom_id res chain seq x y z
N MET A 1 -12.34 31.28 27.48
CA MET A 1 -11.44 30.34 26.77
C MET A 1 -12.32 29.25 26.17
N MET A 2 -12.26 29.06 24.86
CA MET A 2 -13.09 28.08 24.13
C MET A 2 -12.21 27.05 23.49
N LYS A 3 -12.69 25.80 23.38
CA LYS A 3 -11.98 24.66 22.84
C LYS A 3 -12.68 24.10 21.62
N ALA A 4 -11.90 23.76 20.60
CA ALA A 4 -12.32 22.92 19.50
C ALA A 4 -11.29 21.84 19.27
N TYR A 5 -11.62 20.79 18.56
CA TYR A 5 -10.72 19.69 18.30
C TYR A 5 -10.49 19.51 16.81
N GLY A 6 -9.24 19.36 16.46
CA GLY A 6 -8.82 18.96 15.13
C GLY A 6 -7.92 17.74 15.19
N MET A 7 -7.49 17.26 14.05
CA MET A 7 -6.53 16.19 13.94
C MET A 7 -5.48 16.48 12.88
N ILE A 8 -4.28 15.98 13.07
CA ILE A 8 -3.20 16.02 12.08
C ILE A 8 -2.71 14.60 11.78
N VAL A 9 -2.25 14.39 10.57
CA VAL A 9 -1.64 13.13 10.15
C VAL A 9 -0.19 13.06 10.62
N HIS A 10 0.20 11.93 11.23
CA HIS A 10 1.55 11.63 11.66
C HIS A 10 1.94 10.20 11.26
N GLY A 11 2.66 10.05 10.16
CA GLY A 11 2.85 8.76 9.51
C GLY A 11 1.54 8.27 8.87
N LEU A 12 1.10 7.07 9.22
CA LEU A 12 -0.20 6.49 8.80
C LEU A 12 -1.29 6.65 9.88
N LYS A 13 -0.99 7.28 10.99
CA LYS A 13 -1.95 7.54 12.07
C LYS A 13 -2.31 9.01 12.11
N ALA A 14 -3.39 9.34 12.79
CA ALA A 14 -3.71 10.71 13.13
C ALA A 14 -3.52 10.98 14.62
N ILE A 15 -3.32 12.24 14.97
CA ILE A 15 -3.15 12.69 16.35
C ILE A 15 -4.18 13.77 16.63
N LYS A 16 -4.92 13.62 17.74
CA LYS A 16 -5.86 14.61 18.23
C LYS A 16 -5.11 15.87 18.69
N ILE A 17 -5.56 17.02 18.22
CA ILE A 17 -5.07 18.34 18.61
C ILE A 17 -6.21 19.12 19.24
N GLU A 18 -5.96 19.61 20.44
CA GLU A 18 -6.84 20.55 21.12
C GLU A 18 -6.47 21.97 20.70
N VAL A 19 -7.45 22.71 20.22
CA VAL A 19 -7.32 24.10 19.77
C VAL A 19 -8.06 24.98 20.74
N GLU A 20 -7.31 25.71 21.58
CA GLU A 20 -7.86 26.61 22.58
C GLU A 20 -7.70 28.06 22.13
N SER A 21 -8.80 28.82 22.07
CA SER A 21 -8.78 30.24 21.73
C SER A 21 -9.20 31.07 22.91
N ASN A 22 -8.44 32.16 23.16
CA ASN A 22 -8.72 33.15 24.16
C ASN A 22 -8.68 34.58 23.56
N ILE A 23 -9.69 35.36 23.85
CA ILE A 23 -9.78 36.76 23.43
C ILE A 23 -9.70 37.63 24.68
N SER A 24 -8.78 38.58 24.67
CA SER A 24 -8.54 39.50 25.78
C SER A 24 -8.49 40.95 25.28
N ARG A 25 -8.76 41.91 26.14
CA ARG A 25 -8.63 43.33 25.82
C ARG A 25 -7.19 43.71 25.53
N GLY A 26 -6.94 44.53 24.55
CA GLY A 26 -5.62 45.03 24.21
C GLY A 26 -5.47 45.34 22.71
N ILE A 27 -4.26 45.73 22.32
CA ILE A 27 -3.94 46.01 20.91
C ILE A 27 -4.17 44.75 20.07
N PRO A 28 -4.88 44.87 18.92
CA PRO A 28 -5.15 43.74 18.04
C PRO A 28 -3.88 43.01 17.62
N HIS A 29 -3.75 41.78 18.06
CA HIS A 29 -2.63 40.90 17.74
C HIS A 29 -3.06 39.46 17.92
N CYS A 30 -2.61 38.57 17.03
CA CYS A 30 -2.88 37.14 17.16
C CYS A 30 -1.57 36.36 17.37
N ASN A 31 -1.49 35.65 18.49
CA ASN A 31 -0.39 34.73 18.83
C ASN A 31 -0.89 33.30 18.75
N VAL A 32 -0.12 32.41 18.08
CA VAL A 32 -0.36 30.97 18.10
C VAL A 32 0.80 30.29 18.84
N ILE A 33 0.46 29.46 19.82
CA ILE A 33 1.38 28.70 20.63
C ILE A 33 1.31 27.22 20.20
N GLY A 34 2.43 26.51 20.19
CA GLY A 34 2.50 25.10 19.82
C GLY A 34 2.63 24.86 18.30
N TYR A 35 3.09 25.85 17.54
CA TYR A 35 3.27 25.77 16.09
C TYR A 35 4.63 26.36 15.65
N GLY A 36 5.12 25.98 14.46
CA GLY A 36 6.38 26.51 13.91
C GLY A 36 6.21 27.92 13.30
N ASN A 37 7.23 28.78 13.44
CA ASN A 37 7.11 30.24 13.22
C ASN A 37 6.59 30.75 11.85
N THR A 38 6.97 30.18 10.73
CA THR A 38 6.60 30.67 9.39
C THR A 38 5.21 30.21 8.96
N ILE A 39 4.87 28.96 9.22
CA ILE A 39 3.59 28.33 8.86
C ILE A 39 2.43 28.97 9.64
N VAL A 40 2.70 29.45 10.84
CA VAL A 40 1.72 30.12 11.73
C VAL A 40 1.19 31.41 11.14
N LYS A 41 2.08 32.27 10.61
CA LYS A 41 1.65 33.57 10.04
C LYS A 41 0.70 33.36 8.86
N GLU A 42 1.00 32.38 8.00
CA GLU A 42 0.17 32.06 6.85
C GLU A 42 -1.20 31.49 7.27
N ALA A 43 -1.23 30.58 8.24
CA ALA A 43 -2.46 29.98 8.74
C ALA A 43 -3.39 31.05 9.35
N ILE A 44 -2.83 31.99 10.15
CA ILE A 44 -3.62 33.10 10.75
C ILE A 44 -4.23 34.00 9.66
N LEU A 45 -3.45 34.34 8.63
CA LEU A 45 -3.94 35.18 7.54
C LEU A 45 -5.06 34.48 6.77
N ARG A 46 -4.94 33.18 6.49
CA ARG A 46 -6.01 32.43 5.84
C ARG A 46 -7.26 32.34 6.71
N VAL A 47 -7.12 32.01 7.99
CA VAL A 47 -8.23 31.93 8.95
C VAL A 47 -8.95 33.28 9.03
N ARG A 48 -8.20 34.39 9.16
CA ARG A 48 -8.80 35.76 9.21
C ARG A 48 -9.57 36.06 7.94
N SER A 49 -8.95 35.94 6.77
CA SER A 49 -9.61 36.24 5.49
C SER A 49 -10.83 35.34 5.26
N ALA A 50 -10.74 34.06 5.61
CA ALA A 50 -11.86 33.12 5.49
C ALA A 50 -13.05 33.51 6.38
N ILE A 51 -12.81 33.97 7.62
CA ILE A 51 -13.85 34.46 8.52
C ILE A 51 -14.51 35.70 7.91
N GLU A 52 -13.72 36.71 7.53
CA GLU A 52 -14.23 37.97 6.95
C GLU A 52 -15.00 37.71 5.64
N SER A 53 -14.47 36.88 4.75
CA SER A 53 -15.12 36.52 3.47
C SER A 53 -16.39 35.67 3.64
N SER A 54 -16.53 35.00 4.79
CA SER A 54 -17.75 34.25 5.15
C SER A 54 -18.86 35.11 5.74
N GLY A 55 -18.68 36.43 5.80
CA GLY A 55 -19.66 37.38 6.42
C GLY A 55 -19.69 37.31 7.95
N LEU A 56 -18.60 36.86 8.56
CA LEU A 56 -18.41 36.73 10.01
C LEU A 56 -17.41 37.80 10.49
N GLU A 57 -17.48 38.15 11.77
CA GLU A 57 -16.59 39.17 12.33
C GLU A 57 -15.31 38.57 12.88
N TYR A 58 -14.14 39.03 12.39
CA TYR A 58 -12.86 38.72 13.00
C TYR A 58 -12.62 39.61 14.21
N PRO A 59 -12.36 39.06 15.43
CA PRO A 59 -12.24 39.87 16.64
C PRO A 59 -11.02 40.80 16.59
N MET A 60 -11.28 42.13 16.66
CA MET A 60 -10.22 43.16 16.71
C MET A 60 -9.73 43.37 18.13
N SER A 61 -9.10 42.34 18.70
CA SER A 61 -8.64 42.26 20.08
C SER A 61 -7.33 41.43 20.17
N ARG A 62 -6.78 41.31 21.34
CA ARG A 62 -5.62 40.42 21.58
C ARG A 62 -6.10 38.95 21.61
N ILE A 63 -5.70 38.16 20.61
CA ILE A 63 -6.05 36.77 20.42
C ILE A 63 -4.87 35.89 20.78
N THR A 64 -5.11 34.79 21.52
CA THR A 64 -4.16 33.76 21.75
C THR A 64 -4.79 32.41 21.37
N ILE A 65 -4.15 31.65 20.46
CA ILE A 65 -4.56 30.30 20.07
C ILE A 65 -3.46 29.34 20.56
N ASN A 66 -3.85 28.37 21.38
CA ASN A 66 -2.95 27.31 21.84
C ASN A 66 -3.28 25.99 21.15
N LEU A 67 -2.27 25.31 20.61
CA LEU A 67 -2.38 23.99 19.94
C LEU A 67 -1.70 22.92 20.80
N ALA A 68 -2.48 22.17 21.56
CA ALA A 68 -1.96 21.13 22.45
C ALA A 68 -2.08 19.73 21.82
N PRO A 69 -1.12 18.81 22.06
CA PRO A 69 0.11 18.96 22.85
C PRO A 69 1.21 19.73 22.10
N ALA A 70 2.09 20.43 22.81
CA ALA A 70 3.11 21.31 22.21
C ALA A 70 4.34 20.58 21.63
N ASP A 71 4.62 19.37 22.08
CA ASP A 71 5.76 18.54 21.70
C ASP A 71 5.64 17.93 20.30
N ILE A 72 4.43 17.89 19.73
CA ILE A 72 4.17 17.34 18.42
C ILE A 72 4.25 18.45 17.35
N PRO A 73 5.13 18.33 16.33
CA PRO A 73 5.20 19.30 15.23
C PRO A 73 3.92 19.32 14.42
N LYS A 74 3.18 20.44 14.45
CA LYS A 74 2.00 20.65 13.61
C LYS A 74 2.44 21.12 12.23
N ARG A 75 2.33 20.23 11.25
CA ARG A 75 2.66 20.51 9.86
C ARG A 75 1.43 20.30 9.00
N GLY A 76 1.15 21.30 8.18
CA GLY A 76 -0.02 21.29 7.30
C GLY A 76 -1.13 22.22 7.79
N SER A 77 -2.10 22.40 6.92
CA SER A 77 -3.22 23.35 7.06
C SER A 77 -4.51 22.71 7.63
N GLN A 78 -4.46 21.44 7.99
CA GLN A 78 -5.62 20.63 8.42
C GLN A 78 -6.36 21.20 9.67
N LEU A 79 -5.66 22.01 10.48
CA LEU A 79 -6.19 22.58 11.72
C LEU A 79 -6.87 23.93 11.52
N GLU A 80 -6.81 24.55 10.33
CA GLU A 80 -7.32 25.90 10.11
C GLU A 80 -8.82 26.02 10.36
N LEU A 81 -9.59 25.00 9.97
CA LEU A 81 -11.03 24.95 10.28
C LEU A 81 -11.26 24.90 11.79
N ALA A 82 -10.53 24.08 12.54
CA ALA A 82 -10.66 24.00 14.00
C ALA A 82 -10.25 25.32 14.67
N MET A 83 -9.21 26.01 14.14
CA MET A 83 -8.79 27.31 14.63
C MET A 83 -9.88 28.38 14.40
N ALA A 84 -10.48 28.40 13.20
CA ALA A 84 -11.59 29.35 12.89
C ALA A 84 -12.78 29.09 13.82
N ILE A 85 -13.21 27.86 13.99
CA ILE A 85 -14.37 27.52 14.85
C ILE A 85 -14.08 27.84 16.33
N SER A 86 -12.91 27.51 16.85
CA SER A 86 -12.52 27.85 18.22
C SER A 86 -12.49 29.36 18.47
N LEU A 87 -12.02 30.14 17.48
CA LEU A 87 -12.01 31.61 17.57
C LEU A 87 -13.41 32.21 17.49
N LEU A 88 -14.25 31.71 16.58
CA LEU A 88 -15.64 32.15 16.44
C LEU A 88 -16.48 31.82 17.68
N ALA A 89 -16.21 30.67 18.32
CA ALA A 89 -16.83 30.33 19.61
C ALA A 89 -16.37 31.29 20.72
N ALA A 90 -15.06 31.61 20.75
CA ALA A 90 -14.51 32.56 21.73
C ALA A 90 -15.08 34.00 21.56
N SER A 91 -15.53 34.39 20.37
CA SER A 91 -16.17 35.65 20.08
C SER A 91 -17.71 35.60 20.21
N GLY A 92 -18.29 34.45 20.56
CA GLY A 92 -19.74 34.28 20.73
C GLY A 92 -20.56 34.13 19.44
N GLN A 93 -19.88 33.93 18.28
CA GLN A 93 -20.54 33.76 16.98
C GLN A 93 -20.90 32.31 16.68
N VAL A 94 -20.31 31.37 17.40
CA VAL A 94 -20.56 29.93 17.30
C VAL A 94 -20.96 29.38 18.65
N PHE A 95 -22.01 28.56 18.67
CA PHE A 95 -22.49 27.88 19.87
C PHE A 95 -21.53 26.76 20.30
N ASP A 96 -21.17 26.72 21.57
CA ASP A 96 -20.14 25.84 22.13
C ASP A 96 -20.62 24.43 22.54
N GLY A 97 -21.92 24.20 22.61
CA GLY A 97 -22.54 23.03 23.26
C GLY A 97 -22.19 21.66 22.71
N GLU A 98 -21.61 21.56 21.50
CA GLU A 98 -21.22 20.28 20.92
C GLU A 98 -19.76 20.26 20.39
N LEU A 99 -19.00 21.31 20.64
CA LEU A 99 -17.62 21.41 20.13
C LEU A 99 -16.70 20.30 20.69
N GLU A 100 -16.91 19.90 21.95
CA GLU A 100 -16.13 18.85 22.60
C GLU A 100 -16.31 17.46 21.96
N ASN A 101 -17.48 17.21 21.38
CA ASN A 101 -17.81 15.94 20.74
C ASN A 101 -17.56 15.96 19.22
N THR A 102 -17.08 17.09 18.67
CA THR A 102 -16.92 17.30 17.23
C THR A 102 -15.45 17.53 16.86
N CYS A 103 -14.96 16.81 15.88
CA CYS A 103 -13.64 17.02 15.29
C CYS A 103 -13.77 17.82 13.99
N PHE A 104 -12.98 18.89 13.84
CA PHE A 104 -12.99 19.80 12.70
C PHE A 104 -11.68 19.65 11.91
N VAL A 105 -11.77 19.30 10.64
CA VAL A 105 -10.61 19.11 9.78
C VAL A 105 -10.84 19.81 8.46
N GLY A 106 -9.93 20.70 8.08
CA GLY A 106 -10.03 21.41 6.80
C GLY A 106 -8.97 22.49 6.68
N GLU A 107 -8.50 22.68 5.46
CA GLU A 107 -7.68 23.82 5.06
C GLU A 107 -8.61 24.92 4.55
N LEU A 108 -8.39 26.14 4.98
CA LEU A 108 -9.19 27.30 4.56
C LEU A 108 -8.50 28.07 3.44
N SER A 109 -9.26 28.42 2.40
CA SER A 109 -8.85 29.41 1.41
C SER A 109 -9.30 30.82 1.84
N LEU A 110 -8.72 31.85 1.23
CA LEU A 110 -8.99 33.23 1.57
C LEU A 110 -10.45 33.62 1.35
N ASP A 111 -11.16 32.95 0.45
CA ASP A 111 -12.59 33.17 0.13
C ASP A 111 -13.55 32.34 1.01
N GLY A 112 -13.06 31.71 2.06
CA GLY A 112 -13.83 30.88 2.98
C GLY A 112 -14.21 29.50 2.50
N LYS A 113 -13.66 29.02 1.37
CA LYS A 113 -13.81 27.62 0.94
C LYS A 113 -12.96 26.70 1.80
N ILE A 114 -13.40 25.45 1.93
CA ILE A 114 -12.68 24.38 2.63
C ILE A 114 -12.04 23.49 1.57
N ASN A 115 -10.71 23.54 1.50
CA ASN A 115 -9.90 22.77 0.56
C ASN A 115 -9.75 21.32 1.01
N PRO A 116 -9.56 20.38 0.07
CA PRO A 116 -9.33 18.97 0.38
C PRO A 116 -8.06 18.76 1.22
N CYS A 117 -8.12 17.85 2.18
CA CYS A 117 -7.01 17.49 3.04
C CYS A 117 -6.55 16.06 2.75
N LYS A 118 -5.26 15.80 3.00
CA LYS A 118 -4.66 14.46 2.91
C LYS A 118 -4.82 13.72 4.23
N GLY A 119 -4.94 12.38 4.13
CA GLY A 119 -5.00 11.51 5.29
C GLY A 119 -6.31 11.59 6.05
N ILE A 120 -7.39 12.03 5.40
CA ILE A 120 -8.72 12.10 6.02
C ILE A 120 -9.16 10.72 6.50
N LEU A 121 -8.88 9.65 5.75
CA LEU A 121 -9.25 8.30 6.20
C LEU A 121 -8.54 7.93 7.53
N ALA A 122 -7.24 8.24 7.67
CA ALA A 122 -6.53 8.04 8.94
C ALA A 122 -7.14 8.86 10.08
N ILE A 123 -7.56 10.10 9.79
CA ILE A 123 -8.22 11.00 10.75
C ILE A 123 -9.57 10.44 11.18
N LEU A 124 -10.38 9.95 10.26
CA LEU A 124 -11.71 9.39 10.55
C LEU A 124 -11.62 8.13 11.42
N LEU A 125 -10.66 7.25 11.13
CA LEU A 125 -10.44 6.05 11.94
C LEU A 125 -9.99 6.41 13.36
N GLU A 126 -9.06 7.34 13.52
CA GLU A 126 -8.62 7.82 14.83
C GLU A 126 -9.74 8.55 15.59
N ALA A 127 -10.56 9.35 14.88
CA ALA A 127 -11.70 10.04 15.49
C ALA A 127 -12.73 9.04 16.05
N LYS A 128 -12.98 7.95 15.33
CA LYS A 128 -13.81 6.83 15.80
C LYS A 128 -13.21 6.18 17.05
N GLU A 129 -11.91 5.92 17.06
CA GLU A 129 -11.20 5.34 18.22
C GLU A 129 -11.23 6.28 19.43
N LYS A 130 -11.08 7.58 19.23
CA LYS A 130 -11.19 8.61 20.27
C LYS A 130 -12.64 8.94 20.67
N LYS A 131 -13.62 8.20 20.12
CA LYS A 131 -15.05 8.33 20.45
C LYS A 131 -15.67 9.70 20.18
N PHE A 132 -15.20 10.42 19.17
CA PHE A 132 -15.90 11.59 18.69
C PHE A 132 -17.29 11.20 18.16
N LYS A 133 -18.31 12.00 18.45
CA LYS A 133 -19.67 11.78 17.91
C LYS A 133 -19.77 12.25 16.46
N ASN A 134 -19.14 13.38 16.17
CA ASN A 134 -19.24 14.06 14.88
C ASN A 134 -17.84 14.36 14.34
N VAL A 135 -17.67 14.25 13.04
CA VAL A 135 -16.48 14.72 12.33
C VAL A 135 -16.89 15.56 11.14
N ILE A 136 -16.29 16.74 11.01
CA ILE A 136 -16.50 17.66 9.91
C ILE A 136 -15.24 17.65 9.04
N ILE A 137 -15.41 17.35 7.75
CA ILE A 137 -14.33 17.24 6.77
C ILE A 137 -14.67 18.03 5.49
N PRO A 138 -13.67 18.28 4.61
CA PRO A 138 -13.93 18.93 3.33
C PRO A 138 -14.83 18.07 2.43
N LYS A 139 -15.73 18.71 1.67
CA LYS A 139 -16.64 18.03 0.73
C LYS A 139 -15.92 17.17 -0.31
N ALA A 140 -14.74 17.58 -0.73
CA ALA A 140 -13.93 16.83 -1.70
C ALA A 140 -13.40 15.47 -1.17
N ASN A 141 -13.43 15.25 0.16
CA ASN A 141 -12.99 14.00 0.79
C ASN A 141 -14.15 13.02 1.07
N VAL A 142 -15.29 13.18 0.42
CA VAL A 142 -16.49 12.36 0.66
C VAL A 142 -16.23 10.86 0.45
N HIS A 143 -15.41 10.47 -0.53
CA HIS A 143 -15.11 9.06 -0.82
C HIS A 143 -14.37 8.36 0.33
N GLU A 144 -13.53 9.10 1.08
CA GLU A 144 -12.88 8.57 2.28
C GLU A 144 -13.88 8.39 3.43
N ALA A 145 -14.87 9.27 3.51
CA ALA A 145 -15.94 9.20 4.51
C ALA A 145 -16.86 7.99 4.32
N GLU A 146 -17.12 7.61 3.08
CA GLU A 146 -17.93 6.43 2.73
C GLU A 146 -17.33 5.11 3.21
N LEU A 147 -16.01 5.06 3.52
CA LEU A 147 -15.31 3.88 4.01
C LEU A 147 -15.50 3.64 5.52
N VAL A 148 -15.91 4.64 6.28
CA VAL A 148 -15.91 4.58 7.75
C VAL A 148 -17.35 4.57 8.27
N ASP A 149 -17.67 3.57 9.07
CA ASP A 149 -18.94 3.44 9.80
C ASP A 149 -18.83 3.83 11.28
N GLY A 150 -19.95 3.88 11.96
CA GLY A 150 -20.03 4.02 13.43
C GLY A 150 -19.69 5.42 13.96
N ILE A 151 -19.55 6.42 13.10
CA ILE A 151 -19.35 7.83 13.44
C ILE A 151 -20.18 8.73 12.52
N ASN A 152 -20.67 9.88 13.02
CA ASN A 152 -21.39 10.82 12.18
C ASN A 152 -20.38 11.68 11.41
N ILE A 153 -20.36 11.57 10.08
CA ILE A 153 -19.47 12.36 9.22
C ILE A 153 -20.30 13.35 8.41
N TYR A 154 -19.88 14.61 8.43
CA TYR A 154 -20.48 15.70 7.68
C TYR A 154 -19.44 16.35 6.78
N THR A 155 -19.84 16.68 5.56
CA THR A 155 -18.94 17.29 4.57
C THR A 155 -19.42 18.67 4.20
N PHE A 156 -18.50 19.65 4.19
CA PHE A 156 -18.81 21.03 3.83
C PHE A 156 -17.79 21.59 2.83
N GLY A 157 -18.27 22.51 1.99
CA GLY A 157 -17.45 23.22 1.03
C GLY A 157 -17.04 24.63 1.50
N LYS A 158 -17.73 25.19 2.49
CA LYS A 158 -17.50 26.57 2.96
C LYS A 158 -17.56 26.65 4.48
N LEU A 159 -16.79 27.58 5.06
CA LEU A 159 -16.79 27.87 6.49
C LEU A 159 -18.17 28.34 6.98
N ALA A 160 -18.87 29.19 6.21
CA ALA A 160 -20.21 29.68 6.56
C ALA A 160 -21.21 28.54 6.78
N ASP A 161 -21.14 27.47 5.96
CA ASP A 161 -22.03 26.32 6.08
C ASP A 161 -21.73 25.53 7.36
N VAL A 162 -20.45 25.38 7.74
CA VAL A 162 -20.06 24.79 9.01
C VAL A 162 -20.57 25.55 10.21
N VAL A 163 -20.45 26.88 10.18
CA VAL A 163 -20.97 27.76 11.24
C VAL A 163 -22.49 27.64 11.37
N ASN A 164 -23.22 27.63 10.26
CA ASN A 164 -24.65 27.40 10.25
C ASN A 164 -25.06 26.05 10.82
N PHE A 165 -24.29 24.99 10.49
CA PHE A 165 -24.52 23.68 11.05
C PHE A 165 -24.29 23.64 12.57
N VAL A 166 -23.15 24.15 13.04
CA VAL A 166 -22.85 24.18 14.49
C VAL A 166 -23.86 24.97 15.27
N ASN A 167 -24.33 26.08 14.69
CA ASN A 167 -25.42 26.93 15.27
C ASN A 167 -26.83 26.34 15.10
N LYS A 168 -26.94 25.07 14.62
CA LYS A 168 -28.21 24.35 14.40
C LYS A 168 -29.20 25.05 13.44
N LYS A 169 -28.71 25.93 12.58
CA LYS A 169 -29.51 26.61 11.56
C LYS A 169 -29.75 25.71 10.33
N GLN A 170 -28.86 24.76 10.08
CA GLN A 170 -28.95 23.82 8.98
C GLN A 170 -28.39 22.45 9.43
N ILE A 171 -29.10 21.38 9.10
CA ILE A 171 -28.66 20.02 9.39
C ILE A 171 -28.51 19.30 8.04
N PRO A 172 -27.26 19.09 7.54
CA PRO A 172 -27.06 18.36 6.32
C PRO A 172 -27.25 16.86 6.54
N ASP A 173 -27.46 16.13 5.46
CA ASP A 173 -27.50 14.68 5.50
C ASP A 173 -26.13 14.12 5.93
N LYS A 174 -26.18 13.09 6.76
CA LYS A 174 -24.99 12.33 7.13
C LYS A 174 -24.49 11.54 5.92
N ILE A 175 -23.18 11.42 5.79
CA ILE A 175 -22.60 10.53 4.79
C ILE A 175 -22.98 9.09 5.14
N LYS A 176 -23.53 8.38 4.15
CA LYS A 176 -23.86 6.96 4.29
C LYS A 176 -22.62 6.11 4.03
N HIS A 177 -22.39 5.16 4.89
CA HIS A 177 -21.35 4.15 4.66
C HIS A 177 -21.69 3.31 3.42
N LYS A 178 -20.69 3.09 2.57
CA LYS A 178 -20.80 2.24 1.38
C LYS A 178 -20.36 0.83 1.75
N SER A 179 -21.33 -0.07 1.93
CA SER A 179 -21.08 -1.46 2.34
C SER A 179 -20.56 -2.36 1.21
N SER A 180 -20.68 -1.93 -0.04
CA SER A 180 -20.19 -2.69 -1.20
C SER A 180 -19.29 -1.80 -2.06
N PHE A 181 -18.04 -2.22 -2.18
CA PHE A 181 -17.09 -1.58 -3.10
C PHE A 181 -17.28 -2.18 -4.50
N LEU A 182 -17.21 -1.33 -5.51
CA LEU A 182 -17.22 -1.79 -6.89
C LEU A 182 -16.09 -2.82 -7.04
N SER A 183 -16.45 -4.05 -7.37
CA SER A 183 -15.47 -5.01 -7.84
C SER A 183 -14.90 -4.44 -9.13
N GLY A 184 -13.68 -3.92 -9.06
CA GLY A 184 -12.95 -3.40 -10.21
C GLY A 184 -12.57 -4.53 -11.17
N ASN A 185 -13.59 -5.23 -11.71
CA ASN A 185 -13.39 -6.36 -12.60
C ASN A 185 -13.07 -5.95 -14.05
N ASN A 186 -12.99 -4.66 -14.35
CA ASN A 186 -12.63 -4.19 -15.69
C ASN A 186 -11.11 -4.08 -15.86
N PHE A 187 -10.43 -5.22 -15.84
CA PHE A 187 -9.06 -5.27 -16.32
C PHE A 187 -9.07 -5.25 -17.85
N SER A 188 -8.48 -4.22 -18.44
CA SER A 188 -8.37 -4.10 -19.91
C SER A 188 -7.37 -5.07 -20.53
N LYS A 189 -6.60 -5.81 -19.72
CA LYS A 189 -5.54 -6.72 -20.13
C LYS A 189 -5.86 -8.13 -19.63
N ASP A 190 -5.87 -9.11 -20.53
CA ASP A 190 -6.16 -10.51 -20.21
C ASP A 190 -4.97 -11.42 -20.52
N PHE A 191 -4.80 -12.51 -19.75
CA PHE A 191 -3.75 -13.51 -20.02
C PHE A 191 -3.96 -14.25 -21.33
N SER A 192 -5.19 -14.35 -21.85
CA SER A 192 -5.50 -14.91 -23.17
C SER A 192 -4.87 -14.13 -24.33
N ASP A 193 -4.55 -12.83 -24.12
CA ASP A 193 -3.84 -12.02 -25.12
C ASP A 193 -2.39 -12.48 -25.32
N ILE A 194 -1.81 -13.18 -24.33
CA ILE A 194 -0.44 -13.67 -24.40
C ILE A 194 -0.44 -15.08 -24.97
N LYS A 195 0.08 -15.20 -26.16
CA LYS A 195 0.20 -16.50 -26.84
C LYS A 195 1.43 -17.26 -26.37
N GLY A 196 1.30 -18.57 -26.20
CA GLY A 196 2.36 -19.42 -25.63
C GLY A 196 2.68 -19.06 -24.18
N GLN A 197 3.95 -19.18 -23.79
CA GLN A 197 4.48 -18.83 -22.47
C GLN A 197 3.87 -19.65 -21.31
N GLU A 198 3.50 -20.90 -21.57
CA GLU A 198 2.75 -21.72 -20.59
C GLU A 198 3.52 -21.93 -19.28
N ALA A 199 4.85 -22.12 -19.34
CA ALA A 199 5.70 -22.25 -18.16
C ALA A 199 5.69 -20.95 -17.30
N ALA A 200 5.73 -19.78 -17.95
CA ALA A 200 5.70 -18.49 -17.25
C ALA A 200 4.32 -18.23 -16.66
N LYS A 201 3.23 -18.52 -17.39
CA LYS A 201 1.84 -18.41 -16.89
C LYS A 201 1.63 -19.34 -15.69
N ARG A 202 2.10 -20.59 -15.76
CA ARG A 202 2.02 -21.56 -14.66
C ARG A 202 2.81 -21.06 -13.44
N ALA A 203 4.04 -20.56 -13.63
CA ALA A 203 4.84 -19.98 -12.55
C ALA A 203 4.16 -18.79 -11.87
N ILE A 204 3.54 -17.89 -12.66
CA ILE A 204 2.76 -16.75 -12.15
C ILE A 204 1.53 -17.23 -11.38
N LEU A 205 0.80 -18.22 -11.90
CA LEU A 205 -0.35 -18.81 -11.21
C LEU A 205 0.04 -19.36 -9.84
N ILE A 206 1.15 -20.10 -9.75
CA ILE A 206 1.69 -20.62 -8.48
C ILE A 206 2.10 -19.46 -7.56
N ALA A 207 2.81 -18.46 -8.10
CA ALA A 207 3.25 -17.28 -7.36
C ALA A 207 2.06 -16.54 -6.71
N VAL A 208 1.01 -16.28 -7.48
CA VAL A 208 -0.19 -15.58 -7.00
C VAL A 208 -0.99 -16.45 -6.04
N ALA A 209 -1.18 -17.74 -6.35
CA ALA A 209 -1.95 -18.65 -5.50
C ALA A 209 -1.33 -18.83 -4.10
N GLY A 210 0.01 -18.98 -4.04
CA GLY A 210 0.73 -19.21 -2.78
C GLY A 210 1.33 -17.95 -2.13
N GLY A 211 1.34 -16.81 -2.84
CA GLY A 211 2.02 -15.58 -2.40
C GLY A 211 3.56 -15.65 -2.52
N HIS A 212 4.08 -16.42 -3.49
CA HIS A 212 5.51 -16.62 -3.67
C HIS A 212 6.17 -15.52 -4.51
N PRO A 213 7.21 -14.82 -4.02
CA PRO A 213 8.02 -13.93 -4.83
C PRO A 213 8.58 -14.62 -6.08
N ILE A 214 8.51 -13.96 -7.24
CA ILE A 214 8.91 -14.53 -8.53
C ILE A 214 9.90 -13.64 -9.27
N LEU A 215 10.89 -14.27 -9.91
CA LEU A 215 11.83 -13.68 -10.86
C LEU A 215 11.63 -14.30 -12.24
N MET A 216 11.29 -13.48 -13.21
CA MET A 216 11.19 -13.84 -14.62
C MET A 216 12.49 -13.43 -15.36
N VAL A 217 13.17 -14.37 -15.94
CA VAL A 217 14.43 -14.14 -16.68
C VAL A 217 14.20 -14.43 -18.16
N GLY A 218 14.60 -13.53 -19.04
CA GLY A 218 14.45 -13.75 -20.48
C GLY A 218 14.98 -12.58 -21.29
N SER A 219 15.16 -12.80 -22.58
CA SER A 219 15.67 -11.76 -23.51
C SER A 219 14.77 -10.51 -23.55
N PRO A 220 15.29 -9.36 -23.96
CA PRO A 220 14.44 -8.19 -24.21
C PRO A 220 13.33 -8.51 -25.23
N GLY A 221 12.11 -8.00 -24.97
CA GLY A 221 10.99 -8.15 -25.90
C GLY A 221 10.18 -9.47 -25.81
N VAL A 222 10.56 -10.43 -24.95
CA VAL A 222 9.83 -11.71 -24.81
C VAL A 222 8.50 -11.63 -24.05
N GLY A 223 8.07 -10.45 -23.60
CA GLY A 223 6.76 -10.26 -22.96
C GLY A 223 6.75 -10.30 -21.43
N LYS A 224 7.90 -10.23 -20.73
CA LYS A 224 8.00 -10.25 -19.26
C LYS A 224 7.09 -9.20 -18.59
N SER A 225 7.15 -7.96 -19.05
CA SER A 225 6.33 -6.86 -18.52
C SER A 225 4.85 -7.06 -18.82
N MET A 226 4.51 -7.60 -19.99
CA MET A 226 3.13 -7.94 -20.35
C MET A 226 2.53 -8.98 -19.41
N LEU A 227 3.31 -10.00 -19.02
CA LEU A 227 2.91 -11.01 -18.05
C LEU A 227 2.65 -10.37 -16.67
N ALA A 228 3.58 -9.54 -16.19
CA ALA A 228 3.47 -8.89 -14.87
C ALA A 228 2.26 -7.95 -14.77
N GLU A 229 1.98 -7.17 -15.82
CA GLU A 229 0.87 -6.20 -15.83
C GLU A 229 -0.53 -6.84 -15.78
N ARG A 230 -0.64 -8.14 -16.08
CA ARG A 230 -1.90 -8.89 -16.01
C ARG A 230 -2.15 -9.55 -14.65
N VAL A 231 -1.13 -9.57 -13.77
CA VAL A 231 -1.24 -10.21 -12.45
C VAL A 231 -2.36 -9.65 -11.58
N PRO A 232 -2.61 -8.32 -11.52
CA PRO A 232 -3.75 -7.81 -10.74
C PRO A 232 -5.09 -8.44 -11.14
N GLY A 233 -5.26 -8.80 -12.42
CA GLY A 233 -6.47 -9.45 -12.94
C GLY A 233 -6.73 -10.85 -12.39
N ILE A 234 -5.71 -11.55 -11.92
CA ILE A 234 -5.83 -12.90 -11.35
C ILE A 234 -5.70 -12.92 -9.82
N MET A 235 -5.38 -11.79 -9.19
CA MET A 235 -5.35 -11.69 -7.72
C MET A 235 -6.76 -11.72 -7.14
N PRO A 236 -6.92 -12.24 -5.90
CA PRO A 236 -8.17 -12.08 -5.16
C PRO A 236 -8.50 -10.59 -4.97
N PRO A 237 -9.78 -10.23 -4.97
CA PRO A 237 -10.18 -8.88 -4.58
C PRO A 237 -9.80 -8.63 -3.11
N LEU A 238 -9.49 -7.38 -2.77
CA LEU A 238 -9.24 -6.99 -1.39
C LEU A 238 -10.50 -7.15 -0.55
N GLU A 239 -10.35 -7.67 0.66
CA GLU A 239 -11.38 -7.66 1.69
C GLU A 239 -11.58 -6.24 2.25
N GLN A 240 -12.69 -6.00 2.94
CA GLN A 240 -13.05 -4.66 3.43
C GLN A 240 -11.95 -4.04 4.31
N ASP A 241 -11.39 -4.82 5.24
CA ASP A 241 -10.29 -4.36 6.10
C ASP A 241 -9.03 -4.04 5.30
N GLU A 242 -8.73 -4.82 4.26
CA GLU A 242 -7.59 -4.60 3.37
C GLU A 242 -7.77 -3.35 2.48
N ILE A 243 -9.01 -3.06 2.06
CA ILE A 243 -9.36 -1.81 1.34
C ILE A 243 -9.11 -0.60 2.24
N ILE A 244 -9.52 -0.68 3.51
CA ILE A 244 -9.30 0.40 4.49
C ILE A 244 -7.79 0.58 4.74
N GLU A 245 -7.05 -0.50 4.98
CA GLU A 245 -5.61 -0.46 5.25
C GLU A 245 -4.82 0.13 4.07
N SER A 246 -5.09 -0.33 2.85
CA SER A 246 -4.53 0.23 1.61
C SER A 246 -5.01 1.66 1.37
N GLY A 247 -6.27 1.94 1.70
CA GLY A 247 -6.90 3.26 1.61
C GLY A 247 -6.20 4.30 2.48
N VAL A 248 -5.85 3.96 3.71
CA VAL A 248 -5.08 4.85 4.61
C VAL A 248 -3.73 5.22 3.99
N ILE A 249 -3.02 4.26 3.41
CA ILE A 249 -1.74 4.51 2.75
C ILE A 249 -1.91 5.50 1.58
N ARG A 250 -2.92 5.30 0.74
CA ARG A 250 -3.24 6.18 -0.40
C ARG A 250 -3.66 7.57 0.06
N SER A 251 -4.51 7.65 1.08
CA SER A 251 -4.99 8.90 1.67
C SER A 251 -3.85 9.80 2.18
N VAL A 252 -2.83 9.21 2.82
CA VAL A 252 -1.66 9.92 3.34
C VAL A 252 -0.66 10.28 2.25
N SER A 253 -0.59 9.51 1.17
CA SER A 253 0.29 9.75 0.04
C SER A 253 -0.12 11.01 -0.75
N ARG A 254 0.64 11.38 -1.78
CA ARG A 254 0.28 12.50 -2.67
C ARG A 254 -0.60 12.07 -3.85
N GLU A 255 -1.06 10.82 -3.88
CA GLU A 255 -1.87 10.35 -4.99
C GLU A 255 -3.26 10.99 -4.99
N SER A 256 -3.87 11.04 -6.16
CA SER A 256 -5.11 11.78 -6.45
C SER A 256 -6.20 11.58 -5.39
N LEU A 257 -6.76 12.68 -4.89
CA LEU A 257 -7.88 12.71 -3.95
C LEU A 257 -9.21 12.28 -4.62
N ASN A 258 -9.23 12.17 -5.95
CA ASN A 258 -10.45 11.92 -6.73
C ASN A 258 -10.61 10.46 -7.16
N GLU A 259 -9.69 9.57 -6.77
CA GLU A 259 -9.82 8.14 -7.12
C GLU A 259 -10.72 7.41 -6.13
N GLU A 260 -11.68 6.68 -6.66
CA GLU A 260 -12.53 5.79 -5.87
C GLU A 260 -11.71 4.65 -5.25
N PHE A 261 -12.12 4.24 -4.05
CA PHE A 261 -11.56 3.06 -3.41
C PHE A 261 -12.22 1.83 -3.99
N THR A 262 -11.41 0.94 -4.52
CA THR A 262 -11.84 -0.29 -5.17
C THR A 262 -11.28 -1.51 -4.45
N SER A 263 -11.87 -2.68 -4.66
CA SER A 263 -11.34 -3.96 -4.19
C SER A 263 -10.17 -4.48 -5.04
N THR A 264 -9.69 -3.69 -6.01
CA THR A 264 -8.55 -4.08 -6.87
C THR A 264 -7.24 -3.93 -6.11
N PRO A 265 -6.40 -5.00 -6.04
CA PRO A 265 -5.08 -4.92 -5.45
C PRO A 265 -4.20 -3.89 -6.16
N PRO A 266 -3.44 -3.05 -5.42
CA PRO A 266 -2.55 -2.06 -6.03
C PRO A 266 -1.44 -2.72 -6.84
N PHE A 267 -1.06 -2.09 -7.96
CA PHE A 267 0.07 -2.50 -8.78
C PHE A 267 1.07 -1.34 -8.87
N ARG A 268 2.25 -1.53 -8.29
CA ARG A 268 3.30 -0.51 -8.26
C ARG A 268 4.48 -0.93 -9.13
N ARG A 269 4.85 -0.07 -10.06
CA ARG A 269 5.98 -0.25 -10.98
C ARG A 269 6.93 0.95 -10.86
N PRO A 270 7.81 0.97 -9.85
CA PRO A 270 8.80 2.01 -9.74
C PRO A 270 9.80 1.97 -10.90
N SER A 271 10.37 3.13 -11.23
CA SER A 271 11.41 3.21 -12.25
C SER A 271 12.69 2.47 -11.81
N VAL A 272 13.48 1.99 -12.78
CA VAL A 272 14.77 1.32 -12.54
C VAL A 272 15.73 2.20 -11.71
N ASN A 273 15.68 3.52 -11.92
CA ASN A 273 16.53 4.50 -11.24
C ASN A 273 15.91 5.06 -9.95
N ILE A 274 14.94 4.35 -9.34
CA ILE A 274 14.31 4.82 -8.11
C ILE A 274 15.32 5.02 -6.98
N SER A 275 15.18 6.11 -6.24
CA SER A 275 15.97 6.36 -5.05
C SER A 275 15.49 5.55 -3.84
N ILE A 276 16.39 5.21 -2.91
CA ILE A 276 16.01 4.52 -1.65
C ILE A 276 14.94 5.28 -0.87
N PRO A 277 15.02 6.62 -0.72
CA PRO A 277 13.94 7.38 -0.06
C PRO A 277 12.59 7.30 -0.77
N SER A 278 12.56 7.24 -2.09
CA SER A 278 11.31 7.05 -2.85
C SER A 278 10.76 5.62 -2.71
N LEU A 279 11.65 4.64 -2.60
CA LEU A 279 11.28 3.23 -2.44
C LEU A 279 10.74 2.93 -1.05
N LEU A 280 11.40 3.38 0.03
CA LEU A 280 11.05 3.10 1.42
C LEU A 280 10.13 4.14 2.04
N GLY A 281 10.32 5.40 1.70
CA GLY A 281 9.63 6.55 2.29
C GLY A 281 10.58 7.65 2.72
N SER A 282 10.10 8.90 2.68
CA SER A 282 10.92 10.09 2.92
C SER A 282 10.16 11.23 3.59
N GLY A 283 10.91 12.21 4.09
CA GLY A 283 10.36 13.38 4.77
C GLY A 283 10.26 13.20 6.29
N TYR A 284 9.56 14.14 6.94
CA TYR A 284 9.21 14.07 8.36
C TYR A 284 7.87 14.81 8.61
N PRO A 285 6.83 14.14 9.16
CA PRO A 285 6.71 12.69 9.23
C PRO A 285 6.99 12.03 7.87
N PRO A 286 7.56 10.82 7.83
CA PRO A 286 7.86 10.19 6.55
C PRO A 286 6.58 9.85 5.78
N ARG A 287 6.61 10.05 4.47
CA ARG A 287 5.55 9.61 3.56
C ARG A 287 5.81 8.20 3.12
N PRO A 288 4.76 7.40 2.88
CA PRO A 288 4.91 6.07 2.31
C PRO A 288 5.71 6.08 1.02
N GLY A 289 6.65 5.12 0.87
CA GLY A 289 7.33 4.85 -0.40
C GLY A 289 6.61 3.78 -1.22
N GLU A 290 7.16 3.47 -2.41
CA GLU A 290 6.57 2.51 -3.36
C GLU A 290 6.33 1.12 -2.77
N ILE A 291 7.19 0.67 -1.85
CA ILE A 291 7.02 -0.61 -1.14
C ILE A 291 5.74 -0.61 -0.30
N THR A 292 5.50 0.45 0.46
CA THR A 292 4.28 0.59 1.27
C THR A 292 3.06 0.81 0.39
N MET A 293 3.21 1.56 -0.72
CA MET A 293 2.14 1.77 -1.69
C MET A 293 1.70 0.49 -2.42
N ALA A 294 2.57 -0.54 -2.46
CA ALA A 294 2.26 -1.86 -3.00
C ALA A 294 1.56 -2.80 -1.99
N HIS A 295 1.31 -2.34 -0.76
CA HIS A 295 0.71 -3.16 0.29
C HIS A 295 -0.61 -3.81 -0.15
N LYS A 296 -0.77 -5.12 0.13
CA LYS A 296 -1.87 -5.99 -0.33
C LYS A 296 -2.00 -6.15 -1.86
N GLY A 297 -0.95 -5.75 -2.60
CA GLY A 297 -0.92 -5.81 -4.06
C GLY A 297 0.38 -6.36 -4.60
N VAL A 298 0.84 -5.78 -5.69
CA VAL A 298 2.02 -6.20 -6.44
C VAL A 298 3.07 -5.08 -6.45
N LEU A 299 4.29 -5.42 -6.08
CA LEU A 299 5.47 -4.63 -6.40
C LEU A 299 6.18 -5.27 -7.59
N PHE A 300 6.14 -4.61 -8.74
CA PHE A 300 6.79 -5.07 -9.95
C PHE A 300 8.10 -4.31 -10.18
N LEU A 301 9.23 -5.04 -10.12
CA LEU A 301 10.56 -4.50 -10.37
C LEU A 301 11.06 -4.96 -11.73
N GLU A 302 11.06 -4.05 -12.67
CA GLU A 302 11.60 -4.28 -14.01
C GLU A 302 13.12 -4.14 -13.99
N GLU A 303 13.82 -5.00 -14.74
CA GLU A 303 15.29 -4.98 -14.86
C GLU A 303 16.01 -4.89 -13.49
N ILE A 304 15.61 -5.73 -12.53
CA ILE A 304 16.11 -5.69 -11.15
C ILE A 304 17.63 -5.69 -11.06
N ASN A 305 18.33 -6.30 -12.03
CA ASN A 305 19.79 -6.33 -12.12
C ASN A 305 20.40 -4.98 -12.52
N GLU A 306 19.63 -4.07 -13.13
CA GLU A 306 20.08 -2.73 -13.49
C GLU A 306 19.77 -1.70 -12.40
N MET A 307 18.92 -2.05 -11.45
CA MET A 307 18.61 -1.17 -10.32
C MET A 307 19.84 -0.96 -9.42
N ASN A 308 19.84 0.16 -8.70
CA ASN A 308 20.83 0.41 -7.66
C ASN A 308 20.84 -0.73 -6.64
N ARG A 309 22.01 -1.36 -6.42
CA ARG A 309 22.19 -2.47 -5.51
C ARG A 309 21.66 -2.19 -4.09
N LEU A 310 21.90 -0.97 -3.57
CA LEU A 310 21.42 -0.59 -2.24
C LEU A 310 19.89 -0.49 -2.18
N ALA A 311 19.24 -0.07 -3.27
CA ALA A 311 17.78 -0.04 -3.38
C ALA A 311 17.21 -1.46 -3.39
N VAL A 312 17.83 -2.38 -4.15
CA VAL A 312 17.43 -3.80 -4.16
C VAL A 312 17.66 -4.44 -2.78
N ASP A 313 18.81 -4.18 -2.15
CA ASP A 313 19.12 -4.70 -0.81
C ASP A 313 18.16 -4.16 0.27
N ALA A 314 17.57 -2.98 0.09
CA ALA A 314 16.57 -2.42 1.01
C ALA A 314 15.26 -3.25 1.06
N LEU A 315 14.99 -4.09 0.07
CA LEU A 315 13.83 -5.00 0.06
C LEU A 315 13.94 -6.15 1.07
N ARG A 316 15.13 -6.43 1.63
CA ARG A 316 15.33 -7.58 2.52
C ARG A 316 14.40 -7.57 3.72
N VAL A 317 14.32 -6.44 4.41
CA VAL A 317 13.48 -6.31 5.61
C VAL A 317 11.99 -6.35 5.27
N PRO A 318 11.49 -5.61 4.28
CA PRO A 318 10.10 -5.69 3.85
C PRO A 318 9.65 -7.09 3.43
N LEU A 319 10.48 -7.84 2.71
CA LEU A 319 10.15 -9.21 2.29
C LEU A 319 10.07 -10.19 3.47
N ASP A 320 10.89 -9.99 4.51
CA ASP A 320 10.89 -10.88 5.68
C ASP A 320 9.82 -10.49 6.70
N ARG A 321 9.68 -9.17 6.98
CA ARG A 321 8.84 -8.65 8.07
C ARG A 321 7.50 -8.09 7.63
N LYS A 322 7.26 -8.01 6.33
CA LYS A 322 6.07 -7.39 5.74
C LYS A 322 5.82 -5.97 6.24
N SER A 323 6.90 -5.27 6.58
CA SER A 323 6.86 -3.89 7.07
C SER A 323 8.13 -3.12 6.72
N VAL A 324 7.98 -1.80 6.56
CA VAL A 324 9.07 -0.83 6.43
C VAL A 324 9.18 -0.06 7.73
N CYS A 325 10.36 -0.09 8.34
CA CYS A 325 10.66 0.66 9.57
C CYS A 325 11.57 1.84 9.23
N LEU A 326 11.10 3.05 9.50
CA LEU A 326 11.84 4.30 9.26
C LEU A 326 12.10 5.01 10.59
N ASN A 327 13.38 5.24 10.92
CA ASN A 327 13.75 6.06 12.06
C ASN A 327 14.05 7.49 11.56
N LYS A 328 13.27 8.46 12.04
CA LYS A 328 13.39 9.88 11.69
C LYS A 328 13.28 10.73 12.95
N ARG A 329 14.31 11.54 13.22
CA ARG A 329 14.37 12.46 14.38
C ARG A 329 14.12 11.76 15.74
N GLY A 330 14.59 10.52 15.89
CA GLY A 330 14.39 9.74 17.11
C GLY A 330 13.05 9.03 17.23
N GLU A 331 12.13 9.23 16.28
CA GLU A 331 10.85 8.53 16.20
C GLU A 331 10.90 7.37 15.22
N VAL A 332 10.20 6.28 15.55
CA VAL A 332 10.10 5.08 14.72
C VAL A 332 8.74 5.01 14.06
N PHE A 333 8.75 4.98 12.74
CA PHE A 333 7.55 4.84 11.90
C PHE A 333 7.53 3.46 11.26
N ASN A 334 6.50 2.67 11.56
CA ASN A 334 6.29 1.35 10.97
C ASN A 334 5.17 1.42 9.95
N TYR A 335 5.47 1.06 8.71
CA TYR A 335 4.53 1.03 7.60
C TYR A 335 4.32 -0.41 7.13
N PRO A 336 3.07 -0.85 6.88
CA PRO A 336 2.82 -2.18 6.36
C PRO A 336 3.35 -2.32 4.93
N ALA A 337 3.84 -3.51 4.60
CA ALA A 337 4.47 -3.82 3.31
C ALA A 337 4.28 -5.30 2.93
N ASP A 338 3.05 -5.79 3.05
CA ASP A 338 2.67 -7.15 2.63
C ASP A 338 2.27 -7.13 1.16
N PHE A 339 3.20 -7.43 0.26
CA PHE A 339 3.04 -7.38 -1.18
C PHE A 339 3.59 -8.62 -1.87
N LEU A 340 3.10 -8.95 -3.05
CA LEU A 340 3.69 -9.93 -3.93
C LEU A 340 4.81 -9.27 -4.75
N LEU A 341 6.05 -9.73 -4.57
CA LEU A 341 7.16 -9.28 -5.41
C LEU A 341 7.15 -10.02 -6.73
N ILE A 342 7.05 -9.27 -7.81
CA ILE A 342 7.30 -9.75 -9.18
C ILE A 342 8.51 -8.99 -9.70
N SER A 343 9.51 -9.69 -10.18
CA SER A 343 10.71 -9.08 -10.72
C SER A 343 11.08 -9.66 -12.08
N CYS A 344 11.72 -8.84 -12.91
CA CYS A 344 12.23 -9.25 -14.20
C CYS A 344 13.72 -8.95 -14.30
N ALA A 345 14.44 -9.82 -15.00
CA ALA A 345 15.84 -9.62 -15.35
C ALA A 345 16.10 -10.06 -16.79
N ASN A 346 17.12 -9.48 -17.40
CA ASN A 346 17.70 -10.04 -18.60
C ASN A 346 18.71 -11.15 -18.22
N PRO A 347 18.98 -12.14 -19.07
CA PRO A 347 19.86 -13.25 -18.72
C PRO A 347 21.35 -12.84 -18.66
N CYS A 348 21.71 -11.71 -19.27
CA CYS A 348 23.05 -11.13 -19.26
C CYS A 348 22.98 -9.65 -19.66
N LYS A 349 24.13 -8.96 -19.62
CA LYS A 349 24.23 -7.53 -19.97
C LYS A 349 23.77 -7.20 -21.40
N CYS A 350 24.10 -8.06 -22.38
CA CYS A 350 23.60 -7.87 -23.75
C CYS A 350 22.15 -8.37 -23.94
N GLY A 351 21.61 -9.17 -23.00
CA GLY A 351 20.25 -9.67 -23.00
C GLY A 351 20.02 -10.97 -23.79
N TYR A 352 21.01 -11.52 -24.46
CA TYR A 352 20.82 -12.61 -25.43
C TYR A 352 21.44 -13.95 -25.03
N LEU A 353 21.86 -14.13 -23.77
CA LEU A 353 22.33 -15.42 -23.30
C LEU A 353 21.18 -16.43 -23.39
N HIS A 354 21.39 -17.51 -24.12
CA HIS A 354 20.41 -18.55 -24.47
C HIS A 354 19.29 -18.11 -25.44
N SER A 355 19.45 -16.98 -26.14
CA SER A 355 18.51 -16.60 -27.19
C SER A 355 18.77 -17.40 -28.47
N PRO A 356 17.73 -17.97 -29.12
CA PRO A 356 17.92 -18.68 -30.39
C PRO A 356 18.15 -17.75 -31.57
N LYS A 357 17.82 -16.45 -31.46
CA LYS A 357 17.85 -15.48 -32.55
C LYS A 357 19.16 -14.68 -32.62
N LYS A 358 19.84 -14.51 -31.52
CA LYS A 358 21.04 -13.66 -31.44
C LYS A 358 22.06 -14.24 -30.46
N GLU A 359 23.30 -14.34 -30.89
CA GLU A 359 24.39 -14.81 -30.04
C GLU A 359 24.73 -13.82 -28.93
N CYS A 360 25.06 -14.36 -27.76
CA CYS A 360 25.51 -13.57 -26.63
C CYS A 360 26.95 -13.10 -26.87
N THR A 361 27.19 -11.82 -26.74
CA THR A 361 28.51 -11.18 -26.91
C THR A 361 29.26 -10.97 -25.59
N CYS A 362 28.68 -11.36 -24.45
CA CYS A 362 29.27 -11.14 -23.14
C CYS A 362 30.39 -12.11 -22.84
N THR A 363 31.48 -11.63 -22.28
CA THR A 363 32.56 -12.45 -21.74
C THR A 363 32.14 -13.18 -20.48
N ALA A 364 32.83 -14.25 -20.09
CA ALA A 364 32.57 -14.99 -18.85
C ALA A 364 32.62 -14.07 -17.60
N SER A 365 33.56 -13.11 -17.58
CA SER A 365 33.69 -12.13 -16.50
C SER A 365 32.50 -11.17 -16.43
N GLU A 366 32.00 -10.67 -17.57
CA GLU A 366 30.80 -9.84 -17.62
C GLU A 366 29.56 -10.59 -17.17
N LEU A 367 29.40 -11.86 -17.56
CA LEU A 367 28.32 -12.72 -17.10
C LEU A 367 28.36 -12.92 -15.59
N ALA A 368 29.52 -13.23 -15.02
CA ALA A 368 29.67 -13.38 -13.56
C ALA A 368 29.35 -12.06 -12.82
N THR A 369 29.87 -10.94 -13.30
CA THR A 369 29.62 -9.62 -12.72
C THR A 369 28.14 -9.24 -12.80
N TYR A 370 27.49 -9.50 -13.92
CA TYR A 370 26.07 -9.20 -14.12
C TYR A 370 25.18 -10.02 -13.19
N LYS A 371 25.43 -11.33 -13.09
CA LYS A 371 24.71 -12.22 -12.16
C LYS A 371 24.91 -11.82 -10.69
N ALA A 372 26.12 -11.39 -10.33
CA ALA A 372 26.44 -10.94 -8.97
C ALA A 372 25.74 -9.63 -8.55
N ARG A 373 25.18 -8.84 -9.51
CA ARG A 373 24.40 -7.64 -9.18
C ARG A 373 23.15 -7.97 -8.38
N LEU A 374 22.45 -9.07 -8.71
CA LEU A 374 21.40 -9.59 -7.85
C LEU A 374 22.05 -10.31 -6.66
N SER A 375 22.10 -9.63 -5.53
CA SER A 375 22.77 -10.17 -4.33
C SER A 375 22.19 -11.52 -3.90
N GLY A 376 23.09 -12.45 -3.47
CA GLY A 376 22.65 -13.74 -2.95
C GLY A 376 21.50 -13.66 -1.92
N PRO A 377 21.58 -12.72 -0.94
CA PRO A 377 20.50 -12.52 0.03
C PRO A 377 19.13 -12.17 -0.56
N ILE A 378 19.05 -11.43 -1.64
CA ILE A 378 17.78 -11.13 -2.33
C ILE A 378 17.33 -12.31 -3.18
N SER A 379 18.24 -12.90 -3.96
CA SER A 379 17.93 -14.10 -4.74
C SER A 379 17.42 -15.24 -3.85
N ASP A 380 17.96 -15.36 -2.64
CA ASP A 380 17.47 -16.32 -1.65
C ASP A 380 16.07 -16.02 -1.12
N ARG A 381 15.53 -14.81 -1.27
CA ARG A 381 14.17 -14.44 -0.89
C ARG A 381 13.15 -14.60 -2.01
N ILE A 382 13.61 -14.68 -3.25
CA ILE A 382 12.74 -14.99 -4.38
C ILE A 382 12.51 -16.50 -4.41
N ASP A 383 11.25 -16.93 -4.41
CA ASP A 383 10.89 -18.34 -4.30
C ASP A 383 10.92 -19.04 -5.67
N ILE A 384 10.40 -18.38 -6.68
CA ILE A 384 10.20 -18.92 -8.02
C ILE A 384 11.11 -18.21 -9.01
N HIS A 385 11.89 -18.96 -9.76
CA HIS A 385 12.69 -18.48 -10.88
C HIS A 385 12.18 -19.15 -12.15
N VAL A 386 11.79 -18.38 -13.15
CA VAL A 386 11.28 -18.92 -14.41
C VAL A 386 11.94 -18.24 -15.60
N PHE A 387 12.32 -19.05 -16.59
CA PHE A 387 12.80 -18.56 -17.87
C PHE A 387 11.61 -18.26 -18.78
N VAL A 388 11.59 -17.05 -19.31
CA VAL A 388 10.61 -16.60 -20.31
C VAL A 388 11.28 -16.67 -21.66
N THR A 389 10.92 -17.66 -22.46
CA THR A 389 11.47 -17.90 -23.79
C THR A 389 10.64 -17.19 -24.85
N GLU A 390 11.21 -17.01 -26.01
CA GLU A 390 10.43 -16.53 -27.15
C GLU A 390 9.46 -17.63 -27.60
N PRO A 391 8.16 -17.31 -27.81
CA PRO A 391 7.21 -18.28 -28.33
C PRO A 391 7.59 -18.69 -29.76
N ASN A 392 7.42 -19.97 -30.07
CA ASN A 392 7.52 -20.47 -31.43
C ASN A 392 6.35 -19.97 -32.28
N PHE A 393 6.49 -19.99 -33.62
CA PHE A 393 5.44 -19.49 -34.51
C PHE A 393 4.11 -20.25 -34.32
N ASP A 394 4.17 -21.56 -34.11
CA ASP A 394 2.99 -22.41 -33.87
C ASP A 394 2.31 -22.06 -32.54
N GLU A 395 3.07 -21.76 -31.49
CA GLU A 395 2.52 -21.26 -30.21
C GLU A 395 1.86 -19.89 -30.37
N PHE A 396 2.42 -19.03 -31.24
CA PHE A 396 1.87 -17.71 -31.51
C PHE A 396 0.54 -17.76 -32.27
N THR A 397 0.37 -18.78 -33.14
CA THR A 397 -0.87 -18.98 -33.93
C THR A 397 -1.93 -19.78 -33.19
N SER A 398 -1.58 -20.50 -32.12
CA SER A 398 -2.51 -21.26 -31.29
C SER A 398 -3.51 -20.31 -30.59
N SER A 399 -4.80 -20.65 -30.64
CA SER A 399 -5.88 -19.80 -30.15
C SER A 399 -6.21 -19.98 -28.67
N GLU A 400 -5.74 -21.07 -28.04
CA GLU A 400 -6.17 -21.46 -26.69
C GLU A 400 -5.08 -21.15 -25.64
N GLY A 401 -5.28 -20.09 -24.89
CA GLY A 401 -4.55 -19.80 -23.66
C GLY A 401 -5.50 -19.64 -22.49
N LEU A 402 -5.07 -19.99 -21.28
CA LEU A 402 -5.84 -19.73 -20.05
C LEU A 402 -6.20 -18.24 -19.95
N SER A 403 -7.49 -17.94 -19.77
CA SER A 403 -7.93 -16.58 -19.54
C SER A 403 -7.60 -16.10 -18.11
N SER A 404 -7.56 -14.79 -17.91
CA SER A 404 -7.42 -14.24 -16.56
C SER A 404 -8.55 -14.67 -15.63
N ALA A 405 -9.76 -14.89 -16.16
CA ALA A 405 -10.90 -15.37 -15.39
C ALA A 405 -10.70 -16.80 -14.89
N ASP A 406 -10.19 -17.71 -15.73
CA ASP A 406 -9.90 -19.08 -15.36
C ASP A 406 -8.79 -19.13 -14.32
N MET A 407 -7.68 -18.42 -14.53
CA MET A 407 -6.57 -18.35 -13.58
C MET A 407 -7.03 -17.77 -12.24
N ARG A 408 -7.86 -16.73 -12.24
CA ARG A 408 -8.44 -16.13 -11.03
C ARG A 408 -9.30 -17.12 -10.27
N SER A 409 -10.12 -17.89 -10.97
CA SER A 409 -10.95 -18.95 -10.37
C SER A 409 -10.09 -19.99 -9.64
N MET A 410 -8.99 -20.45 -10.27
CA MET A 410 -8.03 -21.36 -9.65
C MET A 410 -7.38 -20.74 -8.40
N VAL A 411 -6.93 -19.48 -8.49
CA VAL A 411 -6.34 -18.75 -7.35
C VAL A 411 -7.33 -18.67 -6.19
N LEU A 412 -8.57 -18.28 -6.45
CA LEU A 412 -9.61 -18.15 -5.41
C LEU A 412 -9.88 -19.47 -4.70
N LYS A 413 -9.95 -20.60 -5.44
CA LYS A 413 -10.09 -21.93 -4.84
C LYS A 413 -8.93 -22.25 -3.90
N VAL A 414 -7.69 -22.04 -4.34
CA VAL A 414 -6.48 -22.30 -3.54
C VAL A 414 -6.42 -21.39 -2.32
N ARG A 415 -6.76 -20.11 -2.45
CA ARG A 415 -6.80 -19.16 -1.33
C ARG A 415 -7.83 -19.57 -0.29
N LYS A 416 -9.00 -20.07 -0.71
CA LYS A 416 -10.01 -20.62 0.19
C LYS A 416 -9.49 -21.83 0.96
N LEU A 417 -8.85 -22.80 0.28
CA LEU A 417 -8.22 -23.95 0.93
C LEU A 417 -7.15 -23.55 1.95
N GLN A 418 -6.33 -22.56 1.64
CA GLN A 418 -5.32 -22.02 2.57
C GLN A 418 -5.98 -21.35 3.77
N SER A 419 -7.01 -20.53 3.56
CA SER A 419 -7.76 -19.87 4.63
C SER A 419 -8.37 -20.88 5.62
N GLU A 420 -8.99 -21.96 5.12
CA GLU A 420 -9.54 -23.04 5.93
C GLU A 420 -8.44 -23.81 6.68
N ARG A 421 -7.31 -24.09 6.02
CA ARG A 421 -6.17 -24.83 6.60
C ARG A 421 -5.48 -24.06 7.71
N TYR A 422 -5.34 -22.75 7.58
CA TYR A 422 -4.56 -21.87 8.46
C TYR A 422 -5.41 -21.06 9.43
N THR A 423 -6.66 -21.44 9.68
CA THR A 423 -7.60 -20.71 10.56
C THR A 423 -7.03 -20.46 11.97
N ARG A 424 -6.15 -21.35 12.47
CA ARG A 424 -5.54 -21.24 13.81
C ARG A 424 -4.08 -20.76 13.79
N GLU A 425 -3.59 -20.33 12.63
CA GLU A 425 -2.21 -19.90 12.47
C GLU A 425 -2.18 -18.38 12.16
N GLU A 426 -1.06 -17.74 12.47
CA GLU A 426 -0.85 -16.31 12.19
C GLU A 426 -0.58 -16.04 10.70
N PHE A 427 -0.11 -17.03 9.97
CA PHE A 427 0.10 -16.94 8.52
C PHE A 427 -1.12 -17.42 7.75
N LYS A 428 -1.35 -16.83 6.57
CA LYS A 428 -2.51 -17.13 5.73
C LYS A 428 -2.15 -17.79 4.38
N LEU A 429 -0.88 -17.77 3.99
CA LEU A 429 -0.41 -18.22 2.68
C LEU A 429 0.68 -19.27 2.79
N ASN A 430 0.78 -20.15 1.80
CA ASN A 430 1.80 -21.20 1.76
C ASN A 430 3.23 -20.64 1.81
N SER A 431 3.51 -19.51 1.14
CA SER A 431 4.82 -18.85 1.19
C SER A 431 5.20 -18.39 2.59
N SER A 432 4.23 -18.08 3.43
CA SER A 432 4.41 -17.50 4.77
C SER A 432 4.43 -18.55 5.89
N ILE A 433 4.33 -19.85 5.59
CA ILE A 433 4.42 -20.92 6.59
C ILE A 433 5.75 -20.79 7.35
N TYR A 434 5.69 -20.80 8.68
CA TYR A 434 6.90 -20.75 9.52
C TYR A 434 7.71 -22.05 9.42
N ASP A 435 9.02 -21.96 9.53
CA ASP A 435 9.91 -23.10 9.33
C ASP A 435 9.62 -24.27 10.29
N ASN A 436 9.22 -23.98 11.53
CA ASN A 436 8.81 -24.99 12.51
C ASN A 436 7.45 -25.65 12.20
N LYS A 437 6.70 -25.15 11.22
CA LYS A 437 5.41 -25.69 10.77
C LYS A 437 5.51 -26.45 9.43
N ILE A 438 6.68 -26.45 8.77
CA ILE A 438 6.89 -27.12 7.48
C ILE A 438 6.56 -28.61 7.55
N ALA A 439 7.03 -29.29 8.59
CA ALA A 439 6.76 -30.73 8.76
C ALA A 439 5.26 -31.04 8.88
N LYS A 440 4.46 -30.11 9.44
CA LYS A 440 3.02 -30.29 9.59
C LYS A 440 2.26 -30.10 8.26
N TYR A 441 2.62 -29.08 7.48
CA TYR A 441 1.80 -28.64 6.33
C TYR A 441 2.40 -28.99 4.96
N CYS A 442 3.71 -29.30 4.92
CA CYS A 442 4.45 -29.57 3.70
C CYS A 442 5.24 -30.88 3.81
N SER A 443 4.70 -31.88 4.49
CA SER A 443 5.28 -33.22 4.58
C SER A 443 5.24 -33.93 3.22
N PHE A 444 6.28 -34.68 2.91
CA PHE A 444 6.34 -35.56 1.77
C PHE A 444 6.16 -37.02 2.24
N ASP A 445 5.75 -37.88 1.33
CA ASP A 445 5.79 -39.31 1.55
C ASP A 445 7.24 -39.84 1.46
N ARG A 446 7.43 -41.13 1.71
CA ARG A 446 8.76 -41.76 1.72
C ARG A 446 9.47 -41.62 0.35
N GLU A 447 8.72 -41.70 -0.74
CA GLU A 447 9.24 -41.56 -2.10
C GLU A 447 9.67 -40.11 -2.37
N GLY A 448 8.85 -39.14 -1.99
CA GLY A 448 9.15 -37.72 -2.11
C GLY A 448 10.36 -37.30 -1.29
N GLU A 449 10.50 -37.80 -0.05
CA GLU A 449 11.70 -37.53 0.78
C GLU A 449 12.96 -38.08 0.14
N ALA A 450 12.91 -39.29 -0.39
CA ALA A 450 14.07 -39.87 -1.09
C ALA A 450 14.43 -39.12 -2.38
N PHE A 451 13.41 -38.60 -3.10
CA PHE A 451 13.63 -37.82 -4.31
C PHE A 451 14.27 -36.48 -4.01
N ILE A 452 13.73 -35.74 -3.02
CA ILE A 452 14.26 -34.42 -2.66
C ILE A 452 15.68 -34.52 -2.08
N GLU A 453 16.03 -35.62 -1.36
CA GLU A 453 17.40 -35.89 -0.89
C GLU A 453 18.39 -36.07 -2.06
N LYS A 454 17.99 -36.81 -3.09
CA LYS A 454 18.78 -36.92 -4.31
C LYS A 454 18.98 -35.59 -5.01
N ALA A 455 17.88 -34.79 -5.15
CA ALA A 455 17.94 -33.47 -5.75
C ALA A 455 18.80 -32.50 -4.94
N TYR A 456 18.76 -32.56 -3.61
CA TYR A 456 19.61 -31.77 -2.72
C TYR A 456 21.11 -31.98 -3.03
N LYS A 457 21.52 -33.21 -3.13
CA LYS A 457 22.94 -33.59 -3.43
C LYS A 457 23.32 -33.23 -4.86
N ALA A 458 22.46 -33.53 -5.84
CA ALA A 458 22.76 -33.33 -7.26
C ALA A 458 22.80 -31.84 -7.66
N LEU A 459 21.93 -31.00 -7.09
CA LEU A 459 21.79 -29.60 -7.44
C LEU A 459 22.44 -28.64 -6.43
N ASN A 460 23.17 -29.16 -5.43
CA ASN A 460 23.81 -28.38 -4.37
C ASN A 460 22.82 -27.32 -3.75
N LEU A 461 21.63 -27.78 -3.38
CA LEU A 461 20.60 -26.92 -2.84
C LEU A 461 20.95 -26.42 -1.43
N SER A 462 20.63 -25.20 -1.10
CA SER A 462 20.76 -24.71 0.28
C SER A 462 19.60 -25.20 1.16
N PRO A 463 19.75 -25.25 2.50
CA PRO A 463 18.64 -25.56 3.40
C PRO A 463 17.42 -24.63 3.19
N ARG A 464 17.64 -23.36 2.90
CA ARG A 464 16.57 -22.40 2.57
C ARG A 464 15.85 -22.79 1.28
N SER A 465 16.58 -23.26 0.25
CA SER A 465 15.95 -23.73 -0.99
C SER A 465 15.07 -24.94 -0.75
N MET A 466 15.45 -25.82 0.17
CA MET A 466 14.65 -26.99 0.55
C MET A 466 13.30 -26.59 1.18
N VAL A 467 13.32 -25.63 2.10
CA VAL A 467 12.09 -25.09 2.71
C VAL A 467 11.17 -24.49 1.64
N LYS A 468 11.72 -23.74 0.69
CA LYS A 468 10.96 -23.12 -0.40
C LYS A 468 10.36 -24.14 -1.35
N ILE A 469 11.13 -25.14 -1.76
CA ILE A 469 10.61 -26.25 -2.59
C ILE A 469 9.40 -26.89 -1.90
N ARG A 470 9.45 -27.15 -0.59
CA ARG A 470 8.32 -27.70 0.15
C ARG A 470 7.09 -26.80 0.11
N LYS A 471 7.27 -25.48 0.33
CA LYS A 471 6.18 -24.48 0.26
C LYS A 471 5.58 -24.39 -1.15
N ILE A 472 6.42 -24.36 -2.19
CA ILE A 472 5.98 -24.33 -3.59
C ILE A 472 5.24 -25.63 -3.94
N SER A 473 5.79 -26.80 -3.55
CA SER A 473 5.14 -28.11 -3.77
C SER A 473 3.75 -28.18 -3.13
N ARG A 474 3.57 -27.56 -1.93
CA ARG A 474 2.25 -27.46 -1.30
C ARG A 474 1.30 -26.62 -2.13
N THR A 475 1.76 -25.50 -2.69
CA THR A 475 0.94 -24.64 -3.54
C THR A 475 0.55 -25.33 -4.85
N ILE A 476 1.48 -26.07 -5.47
CA ILE A 476 1.21 -26.85 -6.67
C ILE A 476 0.18 -27.95 -6.38
N ALA A 477 0.33 -28.66 -5.25
CA ALA A 477 -0.63 -29.67 -4.84
C ALA A 477 -2.02 -29.07 -4.56
N ASP A 478 -2.10 -27.85 -4.00
CA ASP A 478 -3.37 -27.15 -3.80
C ASP A 478 -4.03 -26.75 -5.13
N LEU A 479 -3.24 -26.34 -6.13
CA LEU A 479 -3.73 -26.06 -7.49
C LEU A 479 -4.25 -27.31 -8.20
N ASP A 480 -3.63 -28.48 -7.91
CA ASP A 480 -4.05 -29.79 -8.42
C ASP A 480 -5.17 -30.44 -7.54
N GLU A 481 -5.74 -29.69 -6.59
CA GLU A 481 -6.76 -30.17 -5.63
C GLU A 481 -6.32 -31.43 -4.86
N SER A 482 -5.02 -31.63 -4.70
CA SER A 482 -4.43 -32.79 -4.02
C SER A 482 -4.24 -32.53 -2.52
N LYS A 483 -4.77 -33.40 -1.67
CA LYS A 483 -4.54 -33.31 -0.22
C LYS A 483 -3.07 -33.55 0.14
N GLU A 484 -2.43 -34.48 -0.54
CA GLU A 484 -1.03 -34.88 -0.32
C GLU A 484 -0.11 -34.28 -1.38
N ILE A 485 1.14 -34.02 -1.00
CA ILE A 485 2.17 -33.56 -1.93
C ILE A 485 2.79 -34.81 -2.59
N LYS A 486 2.53 -34.98 -3.88
CA LYS A 486 3.03 -36.12 -4.68
C LYS A 486 4.35 -35.78 -5.37
N LEU A 487 5.08 -36.79 -5.85
CA LEU A 487 6.36 -36.64 -6.54
C LEU A 487 6.30 -35.64 -7.71
N LYS A 488 5.21 -35.64 -8.51
CA LYS A 488 5.04 -34.66 -9.60
C LYS A 488 5.08 -33.21 -9.14
N HIS A 489 4.51 -32.91 -7.96
CA HIS A 489 4.49 -31.55 -7.40
C HIS A 489 5.88 -31.11 -6.94
N ILE A 490 6.66 -32.05 -6.41
CA ILE A 490 8.05 -31.82 -5.99
C ILE A 490 8.92 -31.57 -7.21
N SER A 491 8.76 -32.39 -8.25
CA SER A 491 9.51 -32.27 -9.50
C SER A 491 9.27 -30.91 -10.17
N GLU A 492 8.01 -30.48 -10.26
CA GLU A 492 7.65 -29.15 -10.79
C GLU A 492 8.25 -28.02 -9.94
N ALA A 493 8.17 -28.11 -8.60
CA ALA A 493 8.74 -27.12 -7.69
C ALA A 493 10.25 -26.98 -7.82
N ILE A 494 10.98 -28.07 -8.06
CA ILE A 494 12.43 -28.05 -8.27
C ILE A 494 12.80 -27.28 -9.55
N GLN A 495 12.02 -27.43 -10.63
CA GLN A 495 12.27 -26.70 -11.88
C GLN A 495 12.24 -25.17 -11.66
N PHE A 496 11.39 -24.68 -10.78
CA PHE A 496 11.30 -23.25 -10.43
C PHE A 496 12.40 -22.77 -9.45
N ARG A 497 13.33 -23.66 -9.04
CA ARG A 497 14.48 -23.30 -8.19
C ARG A 497 15.82 -23.39 -8.90
N GLN A 498 15.83 -23.71 -10.18
CA GLN A 498 17.06 -23.67 -10.96
C GLN A 498 17.54 -22.22 -11.08
N ARG A 499 18.73 -21.96 -10.53
CA ARG A 499 19.37 -20.64 -10.63
C ARG A 499 19.85 -20.43 -12.06
N TRP A 500 19.62 -19.25 -12.58
CA TRP A 500 20.11 -18.80 -13.89
C TRP A 500 21.52 -18.21 -13.83
#